data_1c20d9c3c43491270f263172fe04d3ba
#
_entry.id   1c20d9c3c43491270f263172fe04d3ba
#
_cell.length_a   1.000
_cell.length_b   1.000
_cell.length_c   1.000
_cell.angle_alpha   90.00
_cell.angle_beta   90.00
_cell.angle_gamma   90.00
#
_symmetry.space_group_name_H-M   'P 1'
#
loop_
_entity.id
_entity.type
_entity.pdbx_description
1 polymer ?
#
loop_
_entity_poly.entity_id
_entity_poly.type
_entity_poly.pdbx_seq_one_letter_code
_entity_poly.pdbx_strand_id
1 'polypeptide(L)'
;MKDWLVYGIGFLAQLMFSSRLIIQWLRSEKAKEVKTPTIFWKLSLLGAIFFFIYGYLRDDIAIMVGQALIYAVYFRNLQLKGHWKDSNIFLKIAVIVSPILITLYMVFFATLDWSKLFHGENLALWIVLMGIIGQIIYTGRFIYQWYYSEKNQESTLPKTFWIISLTGSAIIFTYAIFRKDPVLLSAHFFGAIIYIRNLIIIAKGKES
;
A
#
# COMPACT_ATOMS: atom_id res chain seq x y z
N MET A 1 -15.70 0.06 21.54
CA MET A 1 -16.43 0.41 20.29
C MET A 1 -16.98 -0.89 19.73
N LYS A 2 -18.13 -0.87 19.01
CA LYS A 2 -18.68 -2.13 18.47
C LYS A 2 -17.72 -2.67 17.41
N ASP A 3 -17.32 -3.94 17.52
CA ASP A 3 -16.29 -4.58 16.66
C ASP A 3 -16.60 -4.45 15.16
N TRP A 4 -17.88 -4.47 14.78
CA TRP A 4 -18.28 -4.31 13.38
C TRP A 4 -17.91 -2.96 12.78
N LEU A 5 -17.87 -1.87 13.57
CA LEU A 5 -17.42 -0.53 13.11
C LEU A 5 -15.91 -0.54 12.81
N VAL A 6 -15.13 -1.18 13.68
CA VAL A 6 -13.68 -1.29 13.51
C VAL A 6 -13.36 -2.06 12.21
N TYR A 7 -13.99 -3.22 12.03
CA TYR A 7 -13.82 -4.01 10.80
C TYR A 7 -14.35 -3.28 9.56
N GLY A 8 -15.44 -2.52 9.69
CA GLY A 8 -15.99 -1.70 8.61
C GLY A 8 -14.99 -0.65 8.09
N ILE A 9 -14.26 0.00 8.99
CA ILE A 9 -13.20 0.97 8.62
C ILE A 9 -12.03 0.26 7.90
N GLY A 10 -11.59 -0.88 8.41
CA GLY A 10 -10.55 -1.69 7.77
C GLY A 10 -10.98 -2.17 6.38
N PHE A 11 -12.22 -2.64 6.24
CA PHE A 11 -12.77 -3.08 4.96
C PHE A 11 -12.88 -1.92 3.94
N LEU A 12 -13.28 -0.74 4.38
CA LEU A 12 -13.32 0.46 3.54
C LEU A 12 -11.92 0.83 3.02
N ALA A 13 -10.90 0.75 3.86
CA ALA A 13 -9.52 0.95 3.45
C ALA A 13 -9.09 -0.07 2.39
N GLN A 14 -9.40 -1.35 2.58
CA GLN A 14 -9.09 -2.40 1.62
C GLN A 14 -9.82 -2.21 0.29
N LEU A 15 -11.06 -1.77 0.32
CA LEU A 15 -11.82 -1.43 -0.88
C LEU A 15 -11.13 -0.30 -1.67
N MET A 16 -10.62 0.72 -0.99
CA MET A 16 -9.87 1.81 -1.65
C MET A 16 -8.56 1.31 -2.26
N PHE A 17 -7.80 0.46 -1.55
CA PHE A 17 -6.57 -0.11 -2.07
C PHE A 17 -6.81 -1.06 -3.26
N SER A 18 -7.87 -1.83 -3.25
CA SER A 18 -8.23 -2.69 -4.38
C SER A 18 -8.72 -1.88 -5.57
N SER A 19 -9.58 -0.89 -5.34
CA SER A 19 -10.13 -0.03 -6.38
C SER A 19 -9.05 0.74 -7.12
N ARG A 20 -8.01 1.25 -6.43
CA ARG A 20 -6.90 1.95 -7.08
C ARG A 20 -6.17 1.08 -8.11
N LEU A 21 -5.94 -0.20 -7.78
CA LEU A 21 -5.24 -1.14 -8.66
C LEU A 21 -6.11 -1.49 -9.88
N ILE A 22 -7.41 -1.74 -9.65
CA ILE A 22 -8.36 -2.04 -10.72
C ILE A 22 -8.47 -0.85 -11.69
N ILE A 23 -8.66 0.36 -11.17
CA ILE A 23 -8.78 1.58 -12.00
C ILE A 23 -7.48 1.83 -12.77
N GLN A 24 -6.33 1.65 -12.14
CA GLN A 24 -5.03 1.78 -12.78
C GLN A 24 -4.90 0.78 -13.94
N TRP A 25 -5.21 -0.48 -13.69
CA TRP A 25 -5.15 -1.54 -14.69
C TRP A 25 -6.08 -1.27 -15.87
N LEU A 26 -7.37 -0.99 -15.64
CA LEU A 26 -8.34 -0.70 -16.70
C LEU A 26 -7.91 0.48 -17.58
N ARG A 27 -7.34 1.54 -16.97
CA ARG A 27 -6.82 2.68 -17.74
C ARG A 27 -5.58 2.32 -18.54
N SER A 28 -4.71 1.48 -18.01
CA SER A 28 -3.52 1.00 -18.71
C SER A 28 -3.87 0.08 -19.87
N GLU A 29 -4.85 -0.81 -19.70
CA GLU A 29 -5.36 -1.66 -20.78
C GLU A 29 -5.92 -0.84 -21.96
N LYS A 30 -6.76 0.16 -21.64
CA LYS A 30 -7.35 1.04 -22.65
C LYS A 30 -6.29 1.86 -23.39
N ALA A 31 -5.27 2.33 -22.68
CA ALA A 31 -4.20 3.14 -23.27
C ALA A 31 -3.10 2.32 -23.95
N LYS A 32 -3.06 1.00 -23.75
CA LYS A 32 -1.97 0.07 -24.17
C LYS A 32 -0.60 0.46 -23.62
N GLU A 33 -0.56 1.25 -22.58
CA GLU A 33 0.64 1.69 -21.85
C GLU A 33 0.34 1.85 -20.36
N VAL A 34 1.34 1.70 -19.50
CA VAL A 34 1.13 1.82 -18.06
C VAL A 34 0.81 3.27 -17.70
N LYS A 35 -0.42 3.49 -17.29
CA LYS A 35 -0.89 4.79 -16.79
C LYS A 35 -0.91 4.80 -15.25
N THR A 36 -0.53 5.94 -14.69
CA THR A 36 -0.64 6.22 -13.25
C THR A 36 -1.64 7.36 -13.06
N PRO A 37 -2.95 7.06 -13.01
CA PRO A 37 -3.96 8.12 -12.89
C PRO A 37 -3.91 8.76 -11.51
N THR A 38 -4.25 10.05 -11.43
CA THR A 38 -4.29 10.80 -10.15
C THR A 38 -5.17 10.14 -9.08
N ILE A 39 -6.27 9.50 -9.51
CA ILE A 39 -7.18 8.77 -8.60
C ILE A 39 -6.49 7.62 -7.89
N PHE A 40 -5.44 7.01 -8.47
CA PHE A 40 -4.64 5.98 -7.83
C PHE A 40 -4.02 6.50 -6.52
N TRP A 41 -3.44 7.69 -6.55
CA TRP A 41 -2.83 8.29 -5.37
C TRP A 41 -3.84 8.85 -4.39
N LYS A 42 -4.97 9.41 -4.87
CA LYS A 42 -6.07 9.88 -4.00
C LYS A 42 -6.66 8.72 -3.20
N LEU A 43 -6.97 7.61 -3.85
CA LEU A 43 -7.46 6.40 -3.17
C LEU A 43 -6.41 5.78 -2.25
N SER A 44 -5.13 5.83 -2.64
CA SER A 44 -4.02 5.37 -1.80
C SER A 44 -3.93 6.16 -0.49
N LEU A 45 -4.02 7.48 -0.60
CA LEU A 45 -3.94 8.39 0.55
C LEU A 45 -5.12 8.20 1.50
N LEU A 46 -6.35 8.18 0.96
CA LEU A 46 -7.56 7.93 1.76
C LEU A 46 -7.53 6.54 2.40
N GLY A 47 -7.15 5.52 1.64
CA GLY A 47 -7.00 4.16 2.17
C GLY A 47 -5.98 4.09 3.30
N ALA A 48 -4.85 4.80 3.18
CA ALA A 48 -3.84 4.86 4.23
C ALA A 48 -4.38 5.52 5.52
N ILE A 49 -5.16 6.59 5.40
CA ILE A 49 -5.80 7.25 6.56
C ILE A 49 -6.76 6.28 7.25
N PHE A 50 -7.68 5.65 6.50
CA PHE A 50 -8.62 4.69 7.09
C PHE A 50 -7.91 3.47 7.69
N PHE A 51 -6.87 2.97 7.03
CA PHE A 51 -6.15 1.82 7.53
C PHE A 51 -5.29 2.16 8.75
N PHE A 52 -4.80 3.40 8.84
CA PHE A 52 -4.17 3.92 10.06
C PHE A 52 -5.16 3.99 11.22
N ILE A 53 -6.38 4.54 11.00
CA ILE A 53 -7.44 4.58 12.01
C ILE A 53 -7.80 3.15 12.44
N TYR A 54 -7.89 2.22 11.51
CA TYR A 54 -8.10 0.80 11.82
C TYR A 54 -7.00 0.23 12.71
N GLY A 55 -5.73 0.48 12.38
CA GLY A 55 -4.57 0.07 13.19
C GLY A 55 -4.64 0.66 14.60
N TYR A 56 -4.98 1.95 14.72
CA TYR A 56 -5.18 2.61 16.00
C TYR A 56 -6.26 1.93 16.86
N LEU A 57 -7.43 1.65 16.27
CA LEU A 57 -8.55 1.01 16.96
C LEU A 57 -8.29 -0.46 17.33
N ARG A 58 -7.26 -1.07 16.74
CA ARG A 58 -6.80 -2.43 16.99
C ARG A 58 -5.54 -2.51 17.85
N ASP A 59 -5.00 -1.38 18.29
CA ASP A 59 -3.70 -1.29 18.95
C ASP A 59 -2.56 -1.94 18.15
N ASP A 60 -2.68 -1.92 16.79
CA ASP A 60 -1.70 -2.51 15.87
C ASP A 60 -0.71 -1.47 15.38
N ILE A 61 0.40 -1.39 16.09
CA ILE A 61 1.49 -0.43 15.82
C ILE A 61 2.12 -0.69 14.45
N ALA A 62 2.23 -1.96 14.02
CA ALA A 62 2.83 -2.30 12.74
C ALA A 62 2.03 -1.70 11.56
N ILE A 63 0.70 -1.78 11.61
CA ILE A 63 -0.19 -1.14 10.64
C ILE A 63 0.01 0.38 10.67
N MET A 64 0.01 0.98 11.86
CA MET A 64 0.14 2.44 12.02
C MET A 64 1.46 2.97 11.44
N VAL A 65 2.59 2.38 11.83
CA VAL A 65 3.93 2.76 11.32
C VAL A 65 4.01 2.56 9.82
N GLY A 66 3.52 1.43 9.31
CA GLY A 66 3.51 1.13 7.88
C GLY A 66 2.76 2.19 7.07
N GLN A 67 1.59 2.62 7.53
CA GLN A 67 0.81 3.66 6.84
C GLN A 67 1.44 5.05 6.97
N ALA A 68 2.02 5.40 8.10
CA ALA A 68 2.72 6.67 8.29
C ALA A 68 3.91 6.83 7.34
N LEU A 69 4.71 5.78 7.16
CA LEU A 69 5.86 5.78 6.25
C LEU A 69 5.45 5.94 4.78
N ILE A 70 4.41 5.20 4.35
CA ILE A 70 4.00 5.18 2.95
C ILE A 70 3.16 6.41 2.57
N TYR A 71 2.55 7.06 3.55
CA TYR A 71 1.73 8.25 3.39
C TYR A 71 2.47 9.40 2.68
N ALA A 72 3.73 9.66 3.11
CA ALA A 72 4.58 10.69 2.51
C ALA A 72 4.80 10.44 1.00
N VAL A 73 4.96 9.17 0.62
CA VAL A 73 5.11 8.74 -0.78
C VAL A 73 3.85 9.07 -1.60
N TYR A 74 2.68 8.74 -1.07
CA TYR A 74 1.40 9.02 -1.75
C TYR A 74 1.17 10.52 -1.92
N PHE A 75 1.44 11.28 -0.87
CA PHE A 75 1.34 12.73 -0.89
C PHE A 75 2.29 13.35 -1.92
N ARG A 76 3.56 12.94 -1.92
CA ARG A 76 4.55 13.46 -2.88
C ARG A 76 4.17 13.17 -4.33
N ASN A 77 3.63 12.00 -4.60
CA ASN A 77 3.13 11.65 -5.93
C ASN A 77 1.95 12.53 -6.38
N LEU A 78 1.06 12.94 -5.47
CA LEU A 78 0.00 13.90 -5.79
C LEU A 78 0.56 15.29 -6.11
N GLN A 79 1.62 15.73 -5.42
CA GLN A 79 2.31 16.98 -5.74
C GLN A 79 2.93 16.92 -7.14
N LEU A 80 3.64 15.83 -7.48
CA LEU A 80 4.25 15.64 -8.80
C LEU A 80 3.22 15.60 -9.94
N LYS A 81 1.98 15.19 -9.65
CA LYS A 81 0.85 15.24 -10.61
C LYS A 81 0.27 16.64 -10.83
N GLY A 82 0.74 17.66 -10.10
CA GLY A 82 0.23 19.04 -10.20
C GLY A 82 -1.15 19.27 -9.60
N HIS A 83 -1.87 18.22 -9.22
CA HIS A 83 -3.26 18.31 -8.74
C HIS A 83 -3.38 18.74 -7.26
N TRP A 84 -2.28 19.04 -6.59
CA TRP A 84 -2.35 19.49 -5.21
C TRP A 84 -3.03 20.85 -5.07
N LYS A 85 -2.78 21.77 -6.01
CA LYS A 85 -3.39 23.12 -5.98
C LYS A 85 -4.91 23.06 -6.08
N ASP A 86 -5.43 22.15 -6.90
CA ASP A 86 -6.87 21.99 -7.20
C ASP A 86 -7.57 21.03 -6.21
N SER A 87 -6.85 20.47 -5.25
CA SER A 87 -7.44 19.56 -4.27
C SER A 87 -8.34 20.29 -3.29
N ASN A 88 -9.43 19.61 -2.85
CA ASN A 88 -10.36 20.12 -1.85
C ASN A 88 -9.62 20.49 -0.55
N ILE A 89 -10.04 21.58 0.10
CA ILE A 89 -9.43 22.07 1.34
C ILE A 89 -9.47 21.02 2.46
N PHE A 90 -10.54 20.24 2.57
CA PHE A 90 -10.64 19.16 3.56
C PHE A 90 -9.58 18.06 3.33
N LEU A 91 -9.30 17.73 2.07
CA LEU A 91 -8.22 16.80 1.74
C LEU A 91 -6.85 17.38 2.12
N LYS A 92 -6.62 18.66 1.85
CA LYS A 92 -5.38 19.36 2.23
C LYS A 92 -5.16 19.35 3.74
N ILE A 93 -6.20 19.70 4.50
CA ILE A 93 -6.16 19.67 5.97
C ILE A 93 -5.90 18.26 6.47
N ALA A 94 -6.66 17.26 6.02
CA ALA A 94 -6.48 15.87 6.42
C ALA A 94 -5.06 15.37 6.15
N VAL A 95 -4.50 15.68 4.99
CA VAL A 95 -3.15 15.30 4.58
C VAL A 95 -2.08 15.96 5.45
N ILE A 96 -2.21 17.22 5.80
CA ILE A 96 -1.22 17.95 6.61
C ILE A 96 -1.34 17.58 8.10
N VAL A 97 -2.56 17.48 8.60
CA VAL A 97 -2.83 17.29 10.03
C VAL A 97 -2.63 15.81 10.46
N SER A 98 -2.98 14.85 9.59
CA SER A 98 -2.88 13.43 9.96
C SER A 98 -1.47 12.97 10.38
N PRO A 99 -0.36 13.28 9.68
CA PRO A 99 0.96 12.85 10.15
C PRO A 99 1.36 13.52 11.48
N ILE A 100 0.90 14.74 11.72
CA ILE A 100 1.14 15.45 12.99
C ILE A 100 0.41 14.73 14.12
N LEU A 101 -0.88 14.45 13.95
CA LEU A 101 -1.68 13.71 14.94
C LEU A 101 -1.13 12.30 15.19
N ILE A 102 -0.71 11.63 14.11
CA ILE A 102 -0.08 10.31 14.16
C ILE A 102 1.20 10.36 15.00
N THR A 103 2.09 11.30 14.70
CA THR A 103 3.36 11.46 15.41
C THR A 103 3.13 11.79 16.89
N LEU A 104 2.24 12.72 17.19
CA LEU A 104 1.88 13.07 18.56
C LEU A 104 1.31 11.87 19.32
N TYR A 105 0.39 11.12 18.68
CA TYR A 105 -0.14 9.91 19.29
C TYR A 105 0.96 8.88 19.58
N MET A 106 1.85 8.60 18.61
CA MET A 106 2.93 7.65 18.80
C MET A 106 3.90 8.06 19.93
N VAL A 107 4.22 9.35 20.03
CA VAL A 107 5.14 9.85 21.05
C VAL A 107 4.52 9.81 22.45
N PHE A 108 3.23 10.14 22.58
CA PHE A 108 2.62 10.32 23.90
C PHE A 108 1.82 9.11 24.39
N PHE A 109 1.33 8.26 23.52
CA PHE A 109 0.36 7.22 23.87
C PHE A 109 0.72 5.81 23.40
N ALA A 110 1.62 5.65 22.42
CA ALA A 110 1.97 4.31 21.94
C ALA A 110 2.96 3.64 22.92
N THR A 111 2.47 2.75 23.74
CA THR A 111 3.30 1.77 24.42
C THR A 111 3.65 0.67 23.42
N LEU A 112 4.87 0.73 22.88
CA LEU A 112 5.39 -0.27 21.94
C LEU A 112 5.58 -1.61 22.68
N ASP A 113 4.58 -2.45 22.64
CA ASP A 113 4.70 -3.84 23.07
C ASP A 113 5.30 -4.68 21.94
N TRP A 114 6.62 -4.68 21.87
CA TRP A 114 7.40 -5.47 20.91
C TRP A 114 7.07 -6.97 20.97
N SER A 115 6.57 -7.45 22.10
CA SER A 115 6.18 -8.85 22.27
C SER A 115 5.02 -9.23 21.34
N LYS A 116 4.06 -8.32 21.13
CA LYS A 116 2.93 -8.53 20.24
C LYS A 116 3.31 -8.64 18.75
N LEU A 117 4.46 -8.08 18.35
CA LEU A 117 4.98 -8.21 16.99
C LEU A 117 5.51 -9.63 16.71
N PHE A 118 5.95 -10.34 17.73
CA PHE A 118 6.61 -11.64 17.61
C PHE A 118 5.81 -12.82 18.18
N HIS A 119 4.72 -12.58 18.91
CA HIS A 119 3.93 -13.61 19.59
C HIS A 119 2.60 -13.94 18.91
N GLY A 120 2.50 -13.81 17.62
CA GLY A 120 1.33 -14.25 16.84
C GLY A 120 1.58 -15.62 16.20
N GLU A 121 0.97 -16.68 16.76
CA GLU A 121 0.91 -18.06 16.25
C GLU A 121 2.21 -18.89 16.39
N ASN A 122 2.07 -20.18 16.73
CA ASN A 122 3.14 -21.18 16.80
C ASN A 122 3.68 -21.57 15.41
N LEU A 123 4.10 -20.57 14.63
CA LEU A 123 4.68 -20.80 13.31
C LEU A 123 6.19 -21.02 13.44
N ALA A 124 6.73 -21.91 12.63
CA ALA A 124 8.17 -22.10 12.56
C ALA A 124 8.86 -20.78 12.16
N LEU A 125 9.99 -20.46 12.77
CA LEU A 125 10.73 -19.21 12.58
C LEU A 125 10.99 -18.88 11.09
N TRP A 126 11.31 -19.90 10.27
CA TRP A 126 11.55 -19.67 8.84
C TRP A 126 10.32 -19.17 8.09
N ILE A 127 9.09 -19.57 8.51
CA ILE A 127 7.84 -19.08 7.92
C ILE A 127 7.65 -17.61 8.29
N VAL A 128 7.90 -17.24 9.55
CA VAL A 128 7.83 -15.84 10.01
C VAL A 128 8.83 -14.98 9.27
N LEU A 129 10.08 -15.44 9.14
CA LEU A 129 11.12 -14.72 8.40
C LEU A 129 10.76 -14.55 6.91
N MET A 130 10.18 -15.57 6.29
CA MET A 130 9.68 -15.49 4.91
C MET A 130 8.60 -14.42 4.76
N GLY A 131 7.65 -14.36 5.69
CA GLY A 131 6.61 -13.32 5.71
C GLY A 131 7.20 -11.92 5.86
N ILE A 132 8.16 -11.74 6.78
CA ILE A 132 8.86 -10.45 6.99
C ILE A 132 9.63 -10.03 5.73
N ILE A 133 10.41 -10.92 5.13
CA ILE A 133 11.17 -10.64 3.91
C ILE A 133 10.22 -10.28 2.78
N GLY A 134 9.15 -11.05 2.58
CA GLY A 134 8.12 -10.77 1.59
C GLY A 134 7.50 -9.38 1.78
N GLN A 135 7.17 -9.03 3.02
CA GLN A 135 6.60 -7.73 3.37
C GLN A 135 7.56 -6.57 3.13
N ILE A 136 8.84 -6.72 3.49
CA ILE A 136 9.88 -5.72 3.24
C ILE A 136 10.01 -5.47 1.73
N ILE A 137 10.13 -6.52 0.93
CA ILE A 137 10.22 -6.41 -0.54
C ILE A 137 8.95 -5.75 -1.09
N TYR A 138 7.78 -6.23 -0.67
CA TYR A 138 6.50 -5.73 -1.15
C TYR A 138 6.26 -4.26 -0.81
N THR A 139 6.65 -3.81 0.37
CA THR A 139 6.57 -2.40 0.79
C THR A 139 7.64 -1.57 0.09
N GLY A 140 8.83 -2.10 -0.08
CA GLY A 140 9.96 -1.46 -0.73
C GLY A 140 9.69 -1.00 -2.16
N ARG A 141 8.69 -1.60 -2.84
CA ARG A 141 8.25 -1.14 -4.17
C ARG A 141 7.86 0.34 -4.21
N PHE A 142 7.23 0.85 -3.14
CA PHE A 142 6.83 2.25 -3.08
C PHE A 142 8.00 3.19 -2.79
N ILE A 143 8.99 2.74 -2.04
CA ILE A 143 10.24 3.49 -1.81
C ILE A 143 11.00 3.63 -3.15
N TYR A 144 11.14 2.52 -3.89
CA TYR A 144 11.72 2.54 -5.22
C TYR A 144 10.94 3.44 -6.19
N GLN A 145 9.62 3.33 -6.20
CA GLN A 145 8.73 4.16 -7.02
C GLN A 145 8.92 5.64 -6.71
N TRP A 146 8.97 6.01 -5.44
CA TRP A 146 9.21 7.39 -5.02
C TRP A 146 10.55 7.90 -5.51
N TYR A 147 11.64 7.15 -5.27
CA TYR A 147 12.97 7.52 -5.77
C TYR A 147 12.96 7.73 -7.29
N TYR A 148 12.36 6.83 -8.04
CA TYR A 148 12.25 6.94 -9.50
C TYR A 148 11.43 8.15 -9.93
N SER A 149 10.30 8.40 -9.31
CA SER A 149 9.43 9.55 -9.61
C SER A 149 10.09 10.88 -9.23
N GLU A 150 10.84 10.93 -8.15
CA GLU A 150 11.57 12.11 -7.72
C GLU A 150 12.71 12.45 -8.70
N LYS A 151 13.45 11.43 -9.15
CA LYS A 151 14.52 11.60 -10.13
C LYS A 151 13.99 12.13 -11.47
N ASN A 152 12.82 11.66 -11.91
CA ASN A 152 12.25 12.06 -13.21
C ASN A 152 11.27 13.25 -13.08
N GLN A 153 11.01 13.75 -11.88
CA GLN A 153 10.01 14.80 -11.58
C GLN A 153 8.61 14.47 -12.13
N GLU A 154 8.33 13.18 -12.28
CA GLU A 154 7.06 12.68 -12.80
C GLU A 154 6.56 11.48 -12.00
N SER A 155 5.28 11.52 -11.59
CA SER A 155 4.66 10.43 -10.85
C SER A 155 4.28 9.28 -11.79
N THR A 156 5.12 8.24 -11.82
CA THR A 156 4.97 7.05 -12.66
C THR A 156 5.10 5.76 -11.86
N LEU A 157 4.68 4.64 -12.46
CA LEU A 157 4.88 3.29 -11.94
C LEU A 157 5.80 2.54 -12.91
N PRO A 158 7.13 2.57 -12.68
CA PRO A 158 8.10 2.00 -13.60
C PRO A 158 8.04 0.45 -13.61
N LYS A 159 8.65 -0.17 -14.65
CA LYS A 159 8.71 -1.64 -14.79
C LYS A 159 9.19 -2.34 -13.51
N THR A 160 10.23 -1.81 -12.88
CA THR A 160 10.81 -2.37 -11.65
C THR A 160 9.81 -2.39 -10.47
N PHE A 161 8.91 -1.38 -10.38
CA PHE A 161 7.84 -1.39 -9.39
C PHE A 161 6.96 -2.64 -9.50
N TRP A 162 6.62 -3.05 -10.72
CA TRP A 162 5.79 -4.22 -10.98
C TRP A 162 6.54 -5.53 -10.72
N ILE A 163 7.84 -5.58 -11.06
CA ILE A 163 8.70 -6.73 -10.74
C ILE A 163 8.82 -6.92 -9.23
N ILE A 164 9.15 -5.87 -8.48
CA ILE A 164 9.24 -5.93 -7.02
C ILE A 164 7.87 -6.32 -6.41
N SER A 165 6.77 -5.77 -6.96
CA SER A 165 5.41 -6.11 -6.52
C SER A 165 5.12 -7.60 -6.71
N LEU A 166 5.45 -8.16 -7.87
CA LEU A 166 5.22 -9.56 -8.17
C LEU A 166 6.09 -10.49 -7.29
N THR A 167 7.37 -10.14 -7.13
CA THR A 167 8.30 -10.92 -6.29
C THR A 167 7.85 -10.93 -4.82
N GLY A 168 7.59 -9.77 -4.24
CA GLY A 168 7.12 -9.67 -2.85
C GLY A 168 5.76 -10.34 -2.66
N SER A 169 4.85 -10.19 -3.65
CA SER A 169 3.55 -10.84 -3.64
C SER A 169 3.65 -12.36 -3.69
N ALA A 170 4.56 -12.94 -4.49
CA ALA A 170 4.78 -14.38 -4.57
C ALA A 170 5.30 -14.95 -3.24
N ILE A 171 6.21 -14.24 -2.57
CA ILE A 171 6.73 -14.66 -1.27
C ILE A 171 5.62 -14.62 -0.21
N ILE A 172 4.82 -13.52 -0.16
CA ILE A 172 3.71 -13.41 0.80
C ILE A 172 2.61 -14.43 0.48
N PHE A 173 2.35 -14.71 -0.78
CA PHE A 173 1.39 -15.75 -1.18
C PHE A 173 1.82 -17.13 -0.66
N THR A 174 3.11 -17.47 -0.81
CA THR A 174 3.67 -18.70 -0.25
C THR A 174 3.57 -18.74 1.27
N TYR A 175 3.89 -17.65 1.96
CA TYR A 175 3.69 -17.49 3.39
C TYR A 175 2.23 -17.73 3.80
N ALA A 176 1.28 -17.16 3.04
CA ALA A 176 -0.15 -17.27 3.30
C ALA A 176 -0.67 -18.72 3.15
N ILE A 177 -0.07 -19.54 2.28
CA ILE A 177 -0.38 -20.98 2.18
C ILE A 177 -0.04 -21.70 3.51
N PHE A 178 1.17 -21.48 4.03
CA PHE A 178 1.58 -22.10 5.30
C PHE A 178 0.75 -21.59 6.49
N ARG A 179 0.37 -20.34 6.45
CA ARG A 179 -0.49 -19.71 7.47
C ARG A 179 -1.97 -20.09 7.32
N LYS A 180 -2.37 -20.67 6.20
CA LYS A 180 -3.77 -20.97 5.84
C LYS A 180 -4.66 -19.71 5.90
N ASP A 181 -4.12 -18.54 5.48
CA ASP A 181 -4.81 -17.27 5.51
C ASP A 181 -5.48 -16.98 4.15
N PRO A 182 -6.80 -17.17 4.01
CA PRO A 182 -7.50 -16.99 2.73
C PRO A 182 -7.55 -15.52 2.30
N VAL A 183 -7.44 -14.57 3.23
CA VAL A 183 -7.47 -13.12 2.92
C VAL A 183 -6.18 -12.73 2.23
N LEU A 184 -5.02 -13.11 2.79
CA LEU A 184 -3.72 -12.88 2.15
C LEU A 184 -3.59 -13.64 0.83
N LEU A 185 -4.05 -14.89 0.76
CA LEU A 185 -4.04 -15.69 -0.47
C LEU A 185 -4.79 -14.97 -1.59
N SER A 186 -6.04 -14.57 -1.36
CA SER A 186 -6.85 -13.91 -2.37
C SER A 186 -6.25 -12.56 -2.78
N ALA A 187 -5.82 -11.74 -1.82
CA ALA A 187 -5.26 -10.42 -2.09
C ALA A 187 -4.02 -10.50 -2.99
N HIS A 188 -3.09 -11.43 -2.70
CA HIS A 188 -1.86 -11.57 -3.47
C HIS A 188 -2.06 -12.31 -4.80
N PHE A 189 -3.04 -13.23 -4.89
CA PHE A 189 -3.44 -13.85 -6.15
C PHE A 189 -3.98 -12.83 -7.15
N PHE A 190 -4.99 -12.06 -6.77
CA PHE A 190 -5.55 -11.02 -7.64
C PHE A 190 -4.55 -9.89 -7.93
N GLY A 191 -3.72 -9.54 -6.94
CA GLY A 191 -2.62 -8.60 -7.14
C GLY A 191 -1.64 -9.06 -8.21
N ALA A 192 -1.21 -10.32 -8.16
CA ALA A 192 -0.27 -10.90 -9.11
C ALA A 192 -0.80 -10.83 -10.56
N ILE A 193 -2.09 -11.08 -10.78
CA ILE A 193 -2.72 -10.95 -12.12
C ILE A 193 -2.51 -9.52 -12.66
N ILE A 194 -2.77 -8.50 -11.84
CA ILE A 194 -2.62 -7.09 -12.23
C ILE A 194 -1.14 -6.76 -12.49
N TYR A 195 -0.21 -7.27 -11.67
CA TYR A 195 1.22 -7.00 -11.83
C TYR A 195 1.77 -7.63 -13.11
N ILE A 196 1.44 -8.88 -13.37
CA ILE A 196 1.80 -9.58 -14.62
C ILE A 196 1.24 -8.83 -15.82
N ARG A 197 -0.02 -8.41 -15.75
CA ARG A 197 -0.66 -7.71 -16.87
C ARG A 197 0.01 -6.38 -17.18
N ASN A 198 0.38 -5.60 -16.15
CA ASN A 198 1.16 -4.36 -16.35
C ASN A 198 2.54 -4.64 -16.97
N LEU A 199 3.23 -5.72 -16.56
CA LEU A 199 4.50 -6.11 -17.18
C LEU A 199 4.34 -6.48 -18.66
N ILE A 200 3.27 -7.18 -19.04
CA ILE A 200 2.94 -7.52 -20.42
C ILE A 200 2.67 -6.24 -21.25
N ILE A 201 1.92 -5.29 -20.69
CA ILE A 201 1.64 -3.99 -21.37
C ILE A 201 2.97 -3.26 -21.63
N ILE A 202 3.88 -3.22 -20.64
CA ILE A 202 5.20 -2.58 -20.82
C ILE A 202 6.04 -3.29 -21.89
N ALA A 203 6.02 -4.62 -21.92
CA ALA A 203 6.77 -5.39 -22.91
C ALA A 203 6.28 -5.10 -24.34
N LYS A 204 4.97 -5.11 -24.56
CA LYS A 204 4.36 -4.84 -25.87
C LYS A 204 4.52 -3.40 -26.34
N GLY A 205 4.51 -2.41 -25.44
CA GLY A 205 4.72 -1.00 -25.78
C GLY A 205 6.15 -0.64 -26.18
N LYS A 206 7.12 -1.54 -25.98
CA LYS A 206 8.51 -1.37 -26.46
C LYS A 206 8.73 -1.97 -27.85
N GLU A 207 7.79 -2.75 -28.35
CA GLU A 207 7.85 -3.40 -29.67
C GLU A 207 7.11 -2.58 -30.74
N SER A 208 6.41 -1.50 -30.38
CA SER A 208 5.72 -0.57 -31.27
C SER A 208 6.48 0.75 -31.40
#